data_54d08622786f346d5a64e30397f7dde2
#
_entry.id   54d08622786f346d5a64e30397f7dde2
#
_cell.length_a   1.000
_cell.length_b   1.000
_cell.length_c   1.000
_cell.angle_alpha   90.00
_cell.angle_beta   90.00
_cell.angle_gamma   90.00
#
_symmetry.space_group_name_H-M   'P 1'
#
loop_
_entity.id
_entity.type
_entity.pdbx_description
1 polymer ?
#
loop_
_entity_poly.entity_id
_entity_poly.type
_entity_poly.pdbx_seq_one_letter_code
_entity_poly.pdbx_strand_id
1 'polypeptide(L)'
;MDNTENPWVGDFVGLPLNPDGLARAEGWDASILSLPEYQCRPHGWSYIYRGPTQLRITKEVDPFSREVVAYQPEWHQSTNMPVYLDGRDTPPEEANHTWGGFSTATWEGDMLRITTTHLKEDYIRRDGAMASDQAKVTTFWIRRGDVLTWINIVHDPVYLSEPLIRSSEYRLTVNSQVPAHPCTSAFEGLEKGQVPHYLPGENQFLKDIRQRYGLPANAPTGGPATMYPEYKKTLQPDEWSKGDKKAVSGSGF
;
A
#
# COMPACT_ATOMS: atom_id res chain seq x y z
N MET A 1 12.37 -1.74 9.18
CA MET A 1 13.00 -0.43 8.93
C MET A 1 12.24 0.16 7.78
N ASP A 2 11.44 1.15 8.08
CA ASP A 2 10.68 1.84 7.05
C ASP A 2 11.63 2.80 6.34
N ASN A 3 11.89 2.51 5.09
CA ASN A 3 12.72 3.37 4.28
C ASN A 3 11.84 4.58 3.94
N THR A 4 12.13 5.72 4.51
CA THR A 4 11.40 6.98 4.29
C THR A 4 11.52 7.49 2.85
N GLU A 5 12.38 6.88 2.06
CA GLU A 5 12.49 7.15 0.64
C GLU A 5 11.38 6.43 -0.14
N ASN A 6 10.83 7.10 -1.12
CA ASN A 6 9.91 6.46 -2.06
C ASN A 6 10.66 5.32 -2.78
N PRO A 7 10.03 4.15 -2.95
CA PRO A 7 10.64 3.09 -3.74
C PRO A 7 10.90 3.57 -5.16
N TRP A 8 11.98 3.07 -5.74
CA TRP A 8 12.28 3.36 -7.14
C TRP A 8 11.25 2.69 -8.05
N VAL A 9 10.90 3.35 -9.15
CA VAL A 9 10.13 2.72 -10.22
C VAL A 9 10.88 1.50 -10.72
N GLY A 10 10.19 0.36 -10.80
CA GLY A 10 10.81 -0.92 -11.17
C GLY A 10 11.47 -1.71 -10.04
N ASP A 11 11.45 -1.21 -8.79
CA ASP A 11 11.87 -1.98 -7.61
C ASP A 11 10.67 -2.70 -6.99
N PHE A 12 10.42 -3.92 -7.41
CA PHE A 12 9.31 -4.73 -6.89
C PHE A 12 9.76 -5.84 -5.95
N VAL A 13 10.96 -5.73 -5.40
CA VAL A 13 11.52 -6.71 -4.45
C VAL A 13 10.56 -6.89 -3.26
N GLY A 14 10.28 -8.16 -2.95
CA GLY A 14 9.43 -8.56 -1.83
C GLY A 14 7.94 -8.35 -2.04
N LEU A 15 7.50 -7.89 -3.21
CA LEU A 15 6.08 -7.82 -3.55
C LEU A 15 5.64 -9.11 -4.26
N PRO A 16 4.58 -9.77 -3.79
CA PRO A 16 4.08 -11.00 -4.40
C PRO A 16 3.23 -10.73 -5.64
N LEU A 17 3.71 -9.88 -6.55
CA LEU A 17 3.02 -9.56 -7.79
C LEU A 17 3.00 -10.80 -8.71
N ASN A 18 1.83 -11.11 -9.25
CA ASN A 18 1.70 -12.02 -10.37
C ASN A 18 2.01 -11.30 -11.71
N PRO A 19 2.00 -11.96 -12.86
CA PRO A 19 2.31 -11.32 -14.14
C PRO A 19 1.42 -10.09 -14.46
N ASP A 20 0.14 -10.12 -14.09
CA ASP A 20 -0.80 -9.03 -14.35
C ASP A 20 -0.51 -7.84 -13.42
N GLY A 21 -0.26 -8.11 -12.13
CA GLY A 21 0.16 -7.09 -11.17
C GLY A 21 1.51 -6.45 -11.54
N LEU A 22 2.45 -7.25 -12.06
CA LEU A 22 3.74 -6.75 -12.54
C LEU A 22 3.54 -5.86 -13.78
N ALA A 23 2.78 -6.29 -14.77
CA ALA A 23 2.49 -5.50 -15.96
C ALA A 23 1.80 -4.17 -15.60
N ARG A 24 0.85 -4.21 -14.64
CA ARG A 24 0.18 -3.01 -14.10
C ARG A 24 1.17 -2.04 -13.47
N ALA A 25 2.12 -2.56 -12.67
CA ALA A 25 3.13 -1.77 -11.99
C ALA A 25 4.18 -1.20 -12.96
N GLU A 26 4.62 -1.97 -13.95
CA GLU A 26 5.56 -1.53 -14.97
C GLU A 26 5.00 -0.43 -15.89
N GLY A 27 3.69 -0.40 -16.08
CA GLY A 27 3.02 0.67 -16.85
C GLY A 27 2.84 1.97 -16.06
N TRP A 28 3.16 2.02 -14.78
CA TRP A 28 2.90 3.19 -13.95
C TRP A 28 3.82 4.38 -14.29
N ASP A 29 3.23 5.57 -14.34
CA ASP A 29 3.92 6.85 -14.51
C ASP A 29 3.91 7.61 -13.17
N ALA A 30 5.07 8.07 -12.73
CA ALA A 30 5.23 8.87 -11.51
C ALA A 30 4.79 10.34 -11.66
N SER A 31 4.08 10.70 -12.71
CA SER A 31 3.55 12.06 -12.91
C SER A 31 2.54 12.45 -11.83
N ILE A 32 2.33 13.76 -11.66
CA ILE A 32 1.34 14.31 -10.73
C ILE A 32 -0.05 13.72 -10.98
N LEU A 33 -0.41 13.43 -12.24
CA LEU A 33 -1.72 12.90 -12.61
C LEU A 33 -1.99 11.50 -12.09
N SER A 34 -0.95 10.70 -11.81
CA SER A 34 -1.09 9.34 -11.28
C SER A 34 -0.97 9.26 -9.76
N LEU A 35 -0.46 10.30 -9.10
CA LEU A 35 -0.25 10.31 -7.64
C LEU A 35 -1.53 10.68 -6.88
N PRO A 36 -2.02 9.83 -5.97
CA PRO A 36 -3.26 10.05 -5.23
C PRO A 36 -3.25 11.36 -4.46
N GLU A 37 -2.11 11.72 -3.87
CA GLU A 37 -1.96 12.91 -3.06
C GLU A 37 -2.24 14.21 -3.85
N TYR A 38 -1.83 14.26 -5.10
CA TYR A 38 -2.09 15.43 -5.96
C TYR A 38 -3.51 15.46 -6.53
N GLN A 39 -4.19 14.32 -6.53
CA GLN A 39 -5.58 14.23 -6.95
C GLN A 39 -6.56 14.30 -5.77
N CYS A 40 -6.07 14.52 -4.57
CA CYS A 40 -6.84 14.48 -3.32
C CYS A 40 -7.60 13.16 -3.13
N ARG A 41 -7.07 12.06 -3.65
CA ARG A 41 -7.62 10.72 -3.44
C ARG A 41 -7.18 10.20 -2.09
N PRO A 42 -8.09 9.73 -1.26
CA PRO A 42 -7.71 9.10 0.00
C PRO A 42 -7.03 7.76 -0.25
N HIS A 43 -6.13 7.40 0.64
CA HIS A 43 -5.50 6.09 0.64
C HIS A 43 -6.41 5.02 1.24
N GLY A 44 -6.40 3.84 0.66
CA GLY A 44 -7.15 2.67 1.12
C GLY A 44 -6.34 1.76 2.06
N TRP A 45 -6.98 0.69 2.54
CA TRP A 45 -6.42 -0.24 3.53
C TRP A 45 -5.16 -0.97 3.09
N SER A 46 -4.96 -1.19 1.79
CA SER A 46 -3.77 -1.85 1.25
C SER A 46 -2.51 -0.99 1.37
N TYR A 47 -2.65 0.32 1.49
CA TYR A 47 -1.54 1.27 1.51
C TYR A 47 -1.28 1.89 2.89
N ILE A 48 -2.33 2.32 3.59
CA ILE A 48 -2.23 3.06 4.85
C ILE A 48 -1.67 2.24 6.01
N TYR A 49 -1.42 2.94 7.14
CA TYR A 49 -0.94 2.37 8.41
C TYR A 49 0.47 1.76 8.36
N ARG A 50 1.27 2.18 7.39
CA ARG A 50 2.64 1.68 7.20
C ARG A 50 3.71 2.77 7.25
N GLY A 51 3.43 3.92 7.65
CA GLY A 51 4.39 5.02 7.63
C GLY A 51 4.57 5.68 8.98
N PRO A 52 5.46 6.65 9.08
CA PRO A 52 5.81 7.34 10.32
C PRO A 52 4.77 8.35 10.79
N THR A 53 3.57 8.33 10.25
CA THR A 53 2.52 9.28 10.62
C THR A 53 1.74 8.82 11.86
N GLN A 54 1.04 9.77 12.47
CA GLN A 54 0.22 9.51 13.64
C GLN A 54 -1.05 8.75 13.24
N LEU A 55 -1.49 7.89 14.14
CA LEU A 55 -2.75 7.18 14.07
C LEU A 55 -3.64 7.63 15.22
N ARG A 56 -4.89 7.98 14.92
CA ARG A 56 -5.94 8.20 15.92
C ARG A 56 -7.07 7.20 15.68
N ILE A 57 -7.54 6.58 16.76
CA ILE A 57 -8.70 5.69 16.71
C ILE A 57 -9.74 6.26 17.66
N THR A 58 -10.88 6.67 17.12
CA THR A 58 -12.01 7.13 17.90
C THR A 58 -13.09 6.04 17.96
N LYS A 59 -14.01 6.16 18.90
CA LYS A 59 -15.12 5.24 19.12
C LYS A 59 -16.42 5.92 18.71
N GLU A 60 -17.23 5.21 17.97
CA GLU A 60 -18.64 5.54 17.80
C GLU A 60 -19.44 4.72 18.81
N VAL A 61 -20.22 5.40 19.63
CA VAL A 61 -20.98 4.80 20.74
C VAL A 61 -22.44 5.04 20.48
N ASP A 62 -23.23 3.97 20.54
CA ASP A 62 -24.67 4.08 20.47
C ASP A 62 -25.19 4.89 21.67
N PRO A 63 -25.99 5.96 21.45
CA PRO A 63 -26.40 6.85 22.51
C PRO A 63 -27.38 6.20 23.52
N PHE A 64 -28.05 5.12 23.13
CA PHE A 64 -29.07 4.44 23.97
C PHE A 64 -28.44 3.27 24.71
N SER A 65 -27.80 2.33 24.00
CA SER A 65 -27.20 1.14 24.63
C SER A 65 -25.85 1.43 25.30
N ARG A 66 -25.19 2.54 24.94
CA ARG A 66 -23.83 2.89 25.36
C ARG A 66 -22.75 1.91 24.88
N GLU A 67 -23.08 1.05 23.95
CA GLU A 67 -22.14 0.11 23.35
C GLU A 67 -21.32 0.78 22.25
N VAL A 68 -20.10 0.32 22.08
CA VAL A 68 -19.24 0.74 20.97
C VAL A 68 -19.71 0.00 19.72
N VAL A 69 -20.24 0.73 18.76
CA VAL A 69 -20.79 0.17 17.50
C VAL A 69 -19.78 0.24 16.35
N ALA A 70 -18.81 1.13 16.42
CA ALA A 70 -17.74 1.19 15.46
C ALA A 70 -16.46 1.82 16.05
N TYR A 71 -15.34 1.48 15.47
CA TYR A 71 -14.09 2.24 15.59
C TYR A 71 -13.86 3.03 14.32
N GLN A 72 -13.33 4.25 14.48
CA GLN A 72 -12.96 5.13 13.38
C GLN A 72 -11.46 5.37 13.41
N PRO A 73 -10.65 4.62 12.65
CA PRO A 73 -9.24 4.92 12.50
C PRO A 73 -9.04 6.11 11.56
N GLU A 74 -8.17 7.01 11.95
CA GLU A 74 -7.75 8.17 11.17
C GLU A 74 -6.24 8.15 11.00
N TRP A 75 -5.80 8.28 9.78
CA TRP A 75 -4.41 8.36 9.37
C TRP A 75 -4.26 9.42 8.28
N HIS A 76 -3.04 9.80 7.96
CA HIS A 76 -2.74 10.79 6.93
C HIS A 76 -3.46 10.49 5.60
N GLN A 77 -4.24 11.44 5.11
CA GLN A 77 -5.04 11.32 3.88
C GLN A 77 -5.95 10.07 3.81
N SER A 78 -6.32 9.50 4.93
CA SER A 78 -7.37 8.48 4.94
C SER A 78 -8.75 9.13 4.78
N THR A 79 -9.68 8.39 4.20
CA THR A 79 -11.09 8.74 4.22
C THR A 79 -11.77 8.27 5.52
N ASN A 80 -13.05 8.52 5.64
CA ASN A 80 -13.88 7.90 6.68
C ASN A 80 -13.93 6.39 6.44
N MET A 81 -13.40 5.60 7.39
CA MET A 81 -13.22 4.15 7.28
C MET A 81 -13.73 3.46 8.54
N PRO A 82 -15.04 3.51 8.81
CA PRO A 82 -15.62 2.91 10.00
C PRO A 82 -15.40 1.40 10.01
N VAL A 83 -15.03 0.89 11.17
CA VAL A 83 -14.89 -0.54 11.45
C VAL A 83 -16.05 -0.93 12.36
N TYR A 84 -17.05 -1.56 11.79
CA TYR A 84 -18.29 -1.88 12.47
C TYR A 84 -18.18 -3.13 13.37
N LEU A 85 -18.73 -3.03 14.58
CA LEU A 85 -18.73 -4.08 15.61
C LEU A 85 -20.12 -4.63 15.91
N ASP A 86 -21.16 -4.10 15.29
CA ASP A 86 -22.56 -4.39 15.56
C ASP A 86 -23.08 -5.65 14.85
N GLY A 87 -22.19 -6.42 14.21
CA GLY A 87 -22.57 -7.69 13.55
C GLY A 87 -23.34 -7.53 12.24
N ARG A 88 -23.33 -6.32 11.66
CA ARG A 88 -23.99 -6.09 10.37
C ARG A 88 -23.38 -6.95 9.26
N ASP A 89 -24.21 -7.33 8.31
CA ASP A 89 -23.79 -8.12 7.17
C ASP A 89 -22.89 -7.31 6.21
N THR A 90 -21.99 -8.02 5.54
CA THR A 90 -21.24 -7.45 4.41
C THR A 90 -22.21 -7.13 3.28
N PRO A 91 -22.06 -5.97 2.61
CA PRO A 91 -22.89 -5.64 1.45
C PRO A 91 -22.80 -6.72 0.35
N PRO A 92 -23.82 -6.84 -0.51
CA PRO A 92 -23.76 -7.74 -1.65
C PRO A 92 -22.61 -7.37 -2.59
N GLU A 93 -22.13 -8.33 -3.36
CA GLU A 93 -20.93 -8.20 -4.20
C GLU A 93 -21.03 -7.03 -5.20
N GLU A 94 -22.23 -6.71 -5.65
CA GLU A 94 -22.50 -5.63 -6.62
C GLU A 94 -22.59 -4.24 -5.95
N ALA A 95 -22.40 -4.14 -4.65
CA ALA A 95 -22.44 -2.86 -3.95
C ALA A 95 -21.26 -1.95 -4.39
N ASN A 96 -21.48 -0.65 -4.30
CA ASN A 96 -20.50 0.34 -4.71
C ASN A 96 -19.18 0.22 -3.93
N HIS A 97 -18.09 0.15 -4.67
CA HIS A 97 -16.73 0.21 -4.12
C HIS A 97 -16.36 1.64 -3.73
N THR A 98 -15.71 1.78 -2.60
CA THR A 98 -15.22 3.06 -2.08
C THR A 98 -13.72 3.01 -1.76
N TRP A 99 -13.09 4.14 -1.52
CA TRP A 99 -11.68 4.16 -1.09
C TRP A 99 -11.47 3.52 0.28
N GLY A 100 -12.42 3.68 1.20
CA GLY A 100 -12.39 3.08 2.53
C GLY A 100 -12.91 1.66 2.57
N GLY A 101 -13.59 1.21 1.53
CA GLY A 101 -14.27 -0.08 1.52
C GLY A 101 -15.42 -0.16 2.54
N PHE A 102 -15.74 -1.38 2.91
CA PHE A 102 -16.67 -1.71 3.98
C PHE A 102 -15.99 -2.66 4.96
N SER A 103 -15.95 -2.29 6.25
CA SER A 103 -15.18 -3.03 7.26
C SER A 103 -16.09 -3.47 8.41
N THR A 104 -16.08 -4.77 8.71
CA THR A 104 -16.67 -5.35 9.92
C THR A 104 -15.59 -5.97 10.78
N ALA A 105 -15.84 -6.08 12.08
CA ALA A 105 -14.86 -6.64 13.00
C ALA A 105 -15.49 -7.55 14.04
N THR A 106 -14.69 -8.52 14.49
CA THR A 106 -15.01 -9.43 15.59
C THR A 106 -13.81 -9.54 16.52
N TRP A 107 -14.09 -9.68 17.82
CA TRP A 107 -13.06 -9.98 18.81
C TRP A 107 -12.72 -11.47 18.81
N GLU A 108 -11.44 -11.77 18.64
CA GLU A 108 -10.85 -13.11 18.77
C GLU A 108 -9.89 -13.10 19.98
N GLY A 109 -10.43 -13.38 21.15
CA GLY A 109 -9.69 -13.19 22.41
C GLY A 109 -9.38 -11.70 22.65
N ASP A 110 -8.10 -11.36 22.70
CA ASP A 110 -7.59 -10.00 22.86
C ASP A 110 -7.22 -9.29 21.54
N MET A 111 -7.49 -9.93 20.42
CA MET A 111 -7.26 -9.38 19.08
C MET A 111 -8.57 -8.93 18.45
N LEU A 112 -8.57 -7.79 17.79
CA LEU A 112 -9.67 -7.38 16.92
C LEU A 112 -9.33 -7.77 15.49
N ARG A 113 -10.10 -8.72 14.94
CA ARG A 113 -10.02 -9.10 13.54
C ARG A 113 -11.01 -8.27 12.73
N ILE A 114 -10.51 -7.57 11.73
CA ILE A 114 -11.26 -6.71 10.82
C ILE A 114 -11.22 -7.33 9.43
N THR A 115 -12.36 -7.38 8.75
CA THR A 115 -12.47 -7.77 7.35
C THR A 115 -12.96 -6.60 6.54
N THR A 116 -12.22 -6.21 5.51
CA THR A 116 -12.55 -5.10 4.61
C THR A 116 -12.71 -5.59 3.19
N THR A 117 -13.81 -5.20 2.57
CA THR A 117 -14.20 -5.53 1.19
C THR A 117 -14.67 -4.26 0.47
N HIS A 118 -15.09 -4.36 -0.80
CA HIS A 118 -15.63 -3.26 -1.60
C HIS A 118 -14.66 -2.08 -1.70
N LEU A 119 -13.37 -2.38 -1.81
CA LEU A 119 -12.32 -1.40 -2.04
C LEU A 119 -12.23 -1.03 -3.52
N LYS A 120 -11.94 0.22 -3.83
CA LYS A 120 -11.48 0.61 -5.16
C LYS A 120 -10.03 0.15 -5.37
N GLU A 121 -9.62 0.00 -6.63
CA GLU A 121 -8.21 -0.20 -6.97
C GLU A 121 -7.37 0.90 -6.32
N ASP A 122 -6.35 0.51 -5.55
CA ASP A 122 -5.50 1.44 -4.83
C ASP A 122 -4.08 0.89 -4.66
N TYR A 123 -3.16 1.75 -4.27
CA TYR A 123 -1.76 1.38 -4.11
C TYR A 123 -1.54 0.37 -2.99
N ILE A 124 -0.66 -0.59 -3.27
CA ILE A 124 0.06 -1.35 -2.25
C ILE A 124 1.33 -0.59 -1.88
N ARG A 125 1.99 0.01 -2.88
CA ARG A 125 3.23 0.79 -2.75
C ARG A 125 3.28 1.86 -3.85
N ARG A 126 3.87 3.02 -3.54
CA ARG A 126 3.94 4.19 -4.42
C ARG A 126 4.93 4.06 -5.58
N ASP A 127 5.13 2.91 -6.10
CA ASP A 127 5.91 2.60 -7.29
C ASP A 127 5.07 1.96 -8.39
N GLY A 128 3.75 2.07 -8.26
CA GLY A 128 2.80 1.53 -9.21
C GLY A 128 2.25 0.16 -8.84
N ALA A 129 2.77 -0.48 -7.78
CA ALA A 129 2.18 -1.73 -7.31
C ALA A 129 0.79 -1.47 -6.70
N MET A 130 -0.23 -2.12 -7.26
CA MET A 130 -1.63 -1.91 -6.94
C MET A 130 -2.27 -3.16 -6.32
N ALA A 131 -3.31 -2.95 -5.52
CA ALA A 131 -4.33 -3.95 -5.24
C ALA A 131 -5.56 -3.64 -6.08
N SER A 132 -6.19 -4.67 -6.63
CA SER A 132 -7.39 -4.53 -7.45
C SER A 132 -8.62 -4.20 -6.60
N ASP A 133 -9.73 -3.91 -7.25
CA ASP A 133 -11.04 -3.73 -6.62
C ASP A 133 -11.65 -5.05 -6.11
N GLN A 134 -11.08 -6.20 -6.49
CA GLN A 134 -11.44 -7.51 -5.94
C GLN A 134 -10.65 -7.86 -4.68
N ALA A 135 -9.73 -6.99 -4.25
CA ALA A 135 -8.93 -7.22 -3.06
C ALA A 135 -9.80 -7.25 -1.79
N LYS A 136 -9.44 -8.18 -0.90
CA LYS A 136 -9.97 -8.26 0.46
C LYS A 136 -8.83 -8.08 1.45
N VAL A 137 -9.04 -7.24 2.47
CA VAL A 137 -8.03 -7.00 3.48
C VAL A 137 -8.50 -7.57 4.81
N THR A 138 -7.69 -8.44 5.42
CA THR A 138 -7.85 -8.85 6.80
C THR A 138 -6.85 -8.08 7.65
N THR A 139 -7.35 -7.39 8.66
CA THR A 139 -6.52 -6.62 9.58
C THR A 139 -6.66 -7.14 10.99
N PHE A 140 -5.55 -7.26 11.71
CA PHE A 140 -5.56 -7.56 13.14
C PHE A 140 -5.03 -6.36 13.92
N TRP A 141 -5.77 -5.94 14.94
CA TRP A 141 -5.32 -5.00 15.96
C TRP A 141 -5.04 -5.75 17.24
N ILE A 142 -3.80 -5.69 17.67
CA ILE A 142 -3.33 -6.38 18.89
C ILE A 142 -2.72 -5.33 19.81
N ARG A 143 -3.37 -5.05 20.93
CA ARG A 143 -2.86 -4.08 21.91
C ARG A 143 -2.18 -4.78 23.07
N ARG A 144 -0.95 -4.39 23.34
CA ARG A 144 -0.18 -4.82 24.51
C ARG A 144 0.36 -3.61 25.25
N GLY A 145 -0.27 -3.26 26.38
CA GLY A 145 0.06 -2.05 27.12
C GLY A 145 -0.14 -0.81 26.24
N ASP A 146 0.95 -0.08 26.01
CA ASP A 146 0.96 1.15 25.20
C ASP A 146 1.32 0.92 23.73
N VAL A 147 1.49 -0.32 23.31
CA VAL A 147 1.81 -0.67 21.92
C VAL A 147 0.60 -1.29 21.24
N LEU A 148 0.24 -0.76 20.08
CA LEU A 148 -0.71 -1.34 19.14
C LEU A 148 0.07 -1.91 17.96
N THR A 149 0.01 -3.22 17.80
CA THR A 149 0.47 -3.90 16.58
C THR A 149 -0.70 -3.99 15.59
N TRP A 150 -0.46 -3.51 14.39
CA TRP A 150 -1.38 -3.52 13.27
C TRP A 150 -0.86 -4.44 12.20
N ILE A 151 -1.58 -5.50 11.86
CA ILE A 151 -1.18 -6.46 10.83
C ILE A 151 -2.22 -6.42 9.73
N ASN A 152 -1.79 -6.13 8.50
CA ASN A 152 -2.62 -6.20 7.30
C ASN A 152 -2.23 -7.41 6.45
N ILE A 153 -3.24 -8.15 6.00
CA ILE A 153 -3.12 -9.24 5.05
C ILE A 153 -4.00 -8.90 3.85
N VAL A 154 -3.37 -8.59 2.73
CA VAL A 154 -4.04 -8.24 1.48
C VAL A 154 -4.14 -9.49 0.61
N HIS A 155 -5.36 -9.94 0.35
CA HIS A 155 -5.66 -11.00 -0.61
C HIS A 155 -6.19 -10.35 -1.89
N ASP A 156 -5.52 -10.56 -3.00
CA ASP A 156 -5.93 -10.01 -4.29
C ASP A 156 -5.80 -11.08 -5.38
N PRO A 157 -6.91 -11.61 -5.89
CA PRO A 157 -6.87 -12.66 -6.90
C PRO A 157 -6.42 -12.16 -8.28
N VAL A 158 -6.41 -10.84 -8.50
CA VAL A 158 -6.08 -10.24 -9.80
C VAL A 158 -4.61 -9.93 -9.92
N TYR A 159 -3.98 -9.32 -8.90
CA TYR A 159 -2.62 -8.80 -9.01
C TYR A 159 -1.58 -9.52 -8.13
N LEU A 160 -2.02 -10.35 -7.18
CA LEU A 160 -1.10 -11.04 -6.28
C LEU A 160 -1.09 -12.55 -6.51
N SER A 161 0.09 -13.14 -6.44
CA SER A 161 0.29 -14.60 -6.49
C SER A 161 0.09 -15.28 -5.14
N GLU A 162 0.25 -14.53 -4.05
CA GLU A 162 0.02 -14.93 -2.67
C GLU A 162 -0.34 -13.71 -1.82
N PRO A 163 -0.90 -13.89 -0.60
CA PRO A 163 -1.26 -12.76 0.24
C PRO A 163 -0.05 -11.90 0.63
N LEU A 164 -0.20 -10.57 0.52
CA LEU A 164 0.78 -9.63 1.03
C LEU A 164 0.53 -9.35 2.50
N ILE A 165 1.51 -9.65 3.35
CA ILE A 165 1.43 -9.43 4.80
C ILE A 165 2.35 -8.28 5.20
N ARG A 166 1.81 -7.32 5.95
CA ARG A 166 2.55 -6.19 6.51
C ARG A 166 2.14 -5.95 7.95
N SER A 167 3.10 -5.51 8.77
CA SER A 167 2.85 -5.08 10.14
C SER A 167 3.42 -3.70 10.39
N SER A 168 2.76 -2.95 11.27
CA SER A 168 3.21 -1.67 11.81
C SER A 168 2.94 -1.62 13.30
N GLU A 169 3.79 -0.90 14.04
CA GLU A 169 3.62 -0.72 15.47
C GLU A 169 3.45 0.76 15.80
N TYR A 170 2.49 1.05 16.65
CA TYR A 170 2.19 2.38 17.15
C TYR A 170 2.31 2.39 18.67
N ARG A 171 3.01 3.40 19.20
CA ARG A 171 3.05 3.64 20.64
C ARG A 171 2.02 4.69 21.02
N LEU A 172 1.25 4.42 22.06
CA LEU A 172 0.28 5.37 22.61
C LEU A 172 1.01 6.65 23.08
N THR A 173 0.49 7.78 22.64
CA THR A 173 0.91 9.10 23.14
C THR A 173 -0.31 10.00 23.30
N VAL A 174 -0.38 10.70 24.42
CA VAL A 174 -1.51 11.58 24.77
C VAL A 174 -1.44 12.95 24.08
N ASN A 175 -0.27 13.33 23.57
CA ASN A 175 -0.03 14.65 23.00
C ASN A 175 0.10 14.63 21.46
N SER A 176 -0.15 13.49 20.84
CA SER A 176 -0.09 13.38 19.38
C SER A 176 -1.37 13.92 18.74
N GLN A 177 -1.20 14.62 17.63
CA GLN A 177 -2.31 15.12 16.83
C GLN A 177 -2.17 14.54 15.41
N VAL A 178 -3.28 14.07 14.86
CA VAL A 178 -3.38 13.83 13.42
C VAL A 178 -3.64 15.18 12.78
N PRO A 179 -2.69 15.74 12.04
CA PRO A 179 -2.87 17.06 11.42
C PRO A 179 -3.98 16.99 10.38
N ALA A 180 -4.78 18.06 10.33
CA ALA A 180 -5.68 18.24 9.20
C ALA A 180 -4.86 18.26 7.91
N HIS A 181 -5.32 17.56 6.89
CA HIS A 181 -4.68 17.51 5.59
C HIS A 181 -5.59 18.12 4.53
N PRO A 182 -5.75 19.46 4.53
CA PRO A 182 -6.52 20.10 3.48
C PRO A 182 -5.85 19.81 2.14
N CYS A 183 -6.65 19.38 1.18
CA CYS A 183 -6.16 19.06 -0.13
C CYS A 183 -6.89 19.86 -1.18
N THR A 184 -6.12 20.45 -2.08
CA THR A 184 -6.66 21.05 -3.31
C THR A 184 -6.12 20.21 -4.47
N SER A 185 -7.02 19.65 -5.26
CA SER A 185 -6.61 18.87 -6.42
C SER A 185 -5.76 19.71 -7.37
N ALA A 186 -4.58 19.21 -7.70
CA ALA A 186 -3.79 19.80 -8.77
C ALA A 186 -4.48 19.51 -10.11
N PHE A 187 -4.81 20.56 -10.83
CA PHE A 187 -5.35 20.44 -12.18
C PHE A 187 -4.19 20.54 -13.17
N GLU A 188 -3.89 19.44 -13.81
CA GLU A 188 -3.05 19.41 -15.01
C GLU A 188 -3.94 19.10 -16.21
N GLY A 189 -3.97 20.00 -17.18
CA GLY A 189 -4.60 19.73 -18.47
C GLY A 189 -3.79 18.67 -19.19
N LEU A 190 -4.40 17.51 -19.43
CA LEU A 190 -3.81 16.52 -20.32
C LEU A 190 -3.82 17.04 -21.75
N GLU A 191 -2.68 16.93 -22.43
CA GLU A 191 -2.67 17.07 -23.88
C GLU A 191 -3.48 15.94 -24.52
N LYS A 192 -4.05 16.22 -25.69
CA LYS A 192 -4.87 15.21 -26.39
C LYS A 192 -4.06 13.92 -26.65
N GLY A 193 -4.55 12.81 -26.11
CA GLY A 193 -3.91 11.50 -26.25
C GLY A 193 -2.88 11.17 -25.14
N GLN A 194 -2.64 12.08 -24.23
CA GLN A 194 -1.79 11.84 -23.07
C GLN A 194 -2.56 11.07 -22.00
N VAL A 195 -1.93 10.04 -21.43
CA VAL A 195 -2.46 9.22 -20.34
C VAL A 195 -1.36 9.00 -19.30
N PRO A 196 -1.65 8.93 -18.01
CA PRO A 196 -0.65 8.80 -16.96
C PRO A 196 -0.19 7.34 -16.77
N HIS A 197 0.19 6.69 -17.85
CA HIS A 197 0.78 5.35 -17.86
C HIS A 197 1.59 5.13 -19.15
N TYR A 198 2.50 4.16 -19.09
CA TYR A 198 3.30 3.71 -20.22
C TYR A 198 2.70 2.45 -20.84
N LEU A 199 2.87 2.31 -22.15
CA LEU A 199 2.62 1.04 -22.83
C LEU A 199 3.66 -0.01 -22.40
N PRO A 200 3.35 -1.31 -22.53
CA PRO A 200 4.27 -2.38 -22.17
C PRO A 200 5.64 -2.21 -22.82
N GLY A 201 6.68 -2.20 -22.02
CA GLY A 201 8.06 -2.05 -22.44
C GLY A 201 8.53 -0.61 -22.73
N GLU A 202 7.66 0.40 -22.68
CA GLU A 202 8.00 1.79 -22.99
C GLU A 202 8.42 2.61 -21.77
N ASN A 203 8.20 2.10 -20.55
CA ASN A 203 8.59 2.82 -19.34
C ASN A 203 10.11 2.82 -19.18
N GLN A 204 10.72 3.96 -19.48
CA GLN A 204 12.18 4.15 -19.43
C GLN A 204 12.73 4.06 -17.99
N PHE A 205 11.93 4.39 -16.98
CA PHE A 205 12.36 4.43 -15.58
C PHE A 205 12.53 3.05 -14.93
N LEU A 206 12.01 1.99 -15.53
CA LEU A 206 12.21 0.61 -15.06
C LEU A 206 13.67 0.18 -15.03
N LYS A 207 14.53 0.85 -15.79
CA LYS A 207 15.96 0.54 -15.87
C LYS A 207 16.79 1.30 -14.85
N ASP A 208 16.29 2.38 -14.28
CA ASP A 208 17.08 3.33 -13.48
C ASP A 208 17.71 2.67 -12.25
N ILE A 209 16.95 1.93 -11.46
CA ILE A 209 17.48 1.22 -10.30
C ILE A 209 18.53 0.18 -10.71
N ARG A 210 18.28 -0.55 -11.78
CA ARG A 210 19.17 -1.59 -12.28
C ARG A 210 20.49 -1.00 -12.75
N GLN A 211 20.45 0.07 -13.54
CA GLN A 211 21.62 0.78 -14.03
C GLN A 211 22.44 1.38 -12.89
N ARG A 212 21.76 2.03 -11.94
CA ARG A 212 22.40 2.70 -10.81
C ARG A 212 23.14 1.73 -9.89
N TYR A 213 22.58 0.55 -9.65
CA TYR A 213 23.14 -0.42 -8.72
C TYR A 213 23.76 -1.65 -9.38
N GLY A 214 23.79 -1.71 -10.70
CA GLY A 214 24.33 -2.84 -11.44
C GLY A 214 23.55 -4.14 -11.20
N LEU A 215 22.21 -4.06 -11.15
CA LEU A 215 21.37 -5.21 -10.84
C LEU A 215 20.97 -5.97 -12.10
N PRO A 216 20.92 -7.32 -12.06
CA PRO A 216 20.35 -8.14 -13.13
C PRO A 216 18.88 -7.82 -13.38
N ALA A 217 18.40 -8.12 -14.60
CA ALA A 217 17.03 -7.83 -15.02
C ALA A 217 15.97 -8.45 -14.11
N ASN A 218 16.21 -9.68 -13.67
CA ASN A 218 15.26 -10.42 -12.83
C ASN A 218 15.38 -10.14 -11.33
N ALA A 219 16.34 -9.31 -10.89
CA ALA A 219 16.53 -9.02 -9.47
C ALA A 219 15.28 -8.40 -8.82
N PRO A 220 14.61 -7.39 -9.40
CA PRO A 220 13.45 -6.76 -8.80
C PRO A 220 12.10 -7.44 -9.12
N THR A 221 12.06 -8.37 -10.08
CA THR A 221 10.81 -8.87 -10.67
C THR A 221 10.47 -10.33 -10.31
N GLY A 222 11.22 -10.92 -9.40
CA GLY A 222 11.04 -12.33 -9.02
C GLY A 222 9.90 -12.60 -8.04
N GLY A 223 9.05 -11.62 -7.77
CA GLY A 223 7.91 -11.76 -6.86
C GLY A 223 8.33 -12.17 -5.44
N PRO A 224 7.57 -13.05 -4.77
CA PRO A 224 7.86 -13.48 -3.40
C PRO A 224 9.23 -14.13 -3.23
N ALA A 225 9.72 -14.82 -4.25
CA ALA A 225 11.02 -15.52 -4.20
C ALA A 225 12.19 -14.56 -3.90
N THR A 226 12.07 -13.28 -4.26
CA THR A 226 13.09 -12.25 -3.97
C THR A 226 13.35 -12.04 -2.48
N MET A 227 12.44 -12.45 -1.60
CA MET A 227 12.59 -12.39 -0.16
C MET A 227 13.55 -13.46 0.39
N TYR A 228 13.85 -14.48 -0.38
CA TYR A 228 14.65 -15.63 0.06
C TYR A 228 16.08 -15.57 -0.47
N PRO A 229 17.08 -15.92 0.35
CA PRO A 229 18.50 -15.90 -0.07
C PRO A 229 18.81 -16.78 -1.27
N GLU A 230 18.04 -17.85 -1.47
CA GLU A 230 18.18 -18.79 -2.58
C GLU A 230 17.92 -18.13 -3.92
N TYR A 231 17.05 -17.15 -3.98
CA TYR A 231 16.74 -16.40 -5.20
C TYR A 231 18.00 -15.71 -5.78
N LYS A 232 18.92 -15.26 -4.94
CA LYS A 232 20.19 -14.65 -5.38
C LYS A 232 21.02 -15.59 -6.27
N LYS A 233 20.87 -16.91 -6.09
CA LYS A 233 21.58 -17.92 -6.89
C LYS A 233 21.02 -18.05 -8.30
N THR A 234 19.78 -17.58 -8.51
CA THR A 234 19.12 -17.62 -9.83
C THR A 234 19.39 -16.38 -10.68
N LEU A 235 19.98 -15.34 -10.08
CA LEU A 235 20.28 -14.10 -10.76
C LEU A 235 21.36 -14.31 -11.83
N GLN A 236 21.04 -13.92 -13.06
CA GLN A 236 21.98 -14.01 -14.18
C GLN A 236 22.56 -12.62 -14.45
N PRO A 237 23.89 -12.46 -14.44
CA PRO A 237 24.53 -11.22 -14.82
C PRO A 237 24.11 -10.80 -16.23
N ASP A 238 23.69 -9.57 -16.39
CA ASP A 238 23.42 -8.93 -17.68
C ASP A 238 24.42 -7.81 -17.97
N GLU A 239 24.19 -7.04 -19.03
CA GLU A 239 25.09 -5.94 -19.44
C GLU A 239 25.28 -4.88 -18.34
N TRP A 240 24.23 -4.62 -17.54
CA TRP A 240 24.25 -3.62 -16.47
C TRP A 240 25.00 -4.09 -15.23
N SER A 241 24.89 -5.38 -14.91
CA SER A 241 25.57 -5.98 -13.76
C SER A 241 27.05 -6.25 -14.02
N LYS A 242 27.49 -6.25 -15.29
CA LYS A 242 28.90 -6.45 -15.71
C LYS A 242 29.67 -5.14 -15.79
N GLY A 243 29.00 -3.98 -15.79
CA GLY A 243 29.65 -2.68 -15.85
C GLY A 243 30.54 -2.43 -14.64
N ASP A 244 31.63 -1.68 -14.85
CA ASP A 244 32.50 -1.22 -13.78
C ASP A 244 31.64 -0.60 -12.66
N LYS A 245 31.76 -1.18 -11.49
CA LYS A 245 31.22 -0.61 -10.25
C LYS A 245 31.95 0.71 -9.97
N LYS A 246 31.67 1.75 -10.72
CA LYS A 246 31.99 3.10 -10.28
C LYS A 246 31.16 3.28 -9.01
N ALA A 247 31.85 3.09 -7.88
CA ALA A 247 31.34 3.44 -6.59
C ALA A 247 30.68 4.82 -6.74
N VAL A 248 29.37 4.88 -6.58
CA VAL A 248 28.70 6.13 -6.35
C VAL A 248 29.21 6.59 -5.01
N SER A 249 30.31 7.37 -5.03
CA SER A 249 30.78 8.07 -3.87
C SER A 249 29.59 8.92 -3.41
N GLY A 250 29.07 8.60 -2.22
CA GLY A 250 27.98 9.32 -1.65
C GLY A 250 28.32 10.81 -1.59
N SER A 251 27.64 11.58 -2.42
CA SER A 251 27.42 12.98 -2.15
C SER A 251 26.20 12.99 -1.25
N GLY A 252 26.44 13.24 0.03
CA GLY A 252 25.40 13.38 1.04
C GLY A 252 24.39 14.48 0.65
N PHE A 253 23.20 14.23 1.07
CA PHE A 253 22.19 15.22 1.42
C PHE A 253 21.83 15.05 2.89
#